data_2a74206b4f1d7b1750ad99d6b4071873
#
_entry.id   2a74206b4f1d7b1750ad99d6b4071873
#
_cell.length_a   1.000
_cell.length_b   1.000
_cell.length_c   1.000
_cell.angle_alpha   90.00
_cell.angle_beta   90.00
_cell.angle_gamma   90.00
#
_symmetry.space_group_name_H-M   'P 1'
#
loop_
_entity.id
_entity.type
_entity.pdbx_description
1 polymer ?
#
loop_
_entity_poly.entity_id
_entity_poly.type
_entity_poly.pdbx_seq_one_letter_code
_entity_poly.pdbx_strand_id
1 'polypeptide(L)'
;MSMVTNTGGPAQTTLLTRPFLIVTATAMVFFVYIGMLIPIVPLFIEGPLGLGEFGIGLTIAVFAASAIIARPMLGRLADRYGRRVLLVGGASVAGLAGIASSQVTEFWQLLVMRGIMGVGEAAVFVGAATLIADLSPRDRRAEGASYFSVAVFGGIGIGPIFGEFLLDDTQFERAFAAAGAFALLAAVVALFAPARVAPLDTVDETIASAAPASGRRKIMHPAAVMPGVVLASGVAAFSTFGAFIPDYSREVGLATSGGLFAAYSLTSVLVRIFGATLPERLGPRRAVTIALGTLMIGLAILAIVPTVAALWVASIFVGIGMAFNYPSLLALTVNRASDSDRAWAISSFTMFFEVGSVFGGLFIGGFAQVVGKQTGFFGGVVCCLVGLYLLRFKLVPAGSPDSGPSYQTAMTQAPVAAD
;
A
#
# COMPACT_ATOMS: atom_id res chain seq x y z
N MET A 1 -39.13 9.85 47.02
CA MET A 1 -38.55 10.58 45.88
C MET A 1 -37.15 10.04 45.69
N SER A 2 -37.02 8.91 44.95
CA SER A 2 -35.75 8.20 44.77
C SER A 2 -35.17 8.62 43.43
N MET A 3 -33.97 9.27 43.49
CA MET A 3 -33.17 9.55 42.30
C MET A 3 -32.61 8.23 41.75
N VAL A 4 -33.08 7.85 40.58
CA VAL A 4 -32.46 6.80 39.78
C VAL A 4 -31.24 7.42 39.09
N THR A 5 -30.06 7.15 39.61
CA THR A 5 -28.82 7.47 38.95
C THR A 5 -28.62 6.49 37.78
N ASN A 6 -28.93 6.96 36.59
CA ASN A 6 -28.64 6.23 35.35
C ASN A 6 -27.15 6.31 35.07
N THR A 7 -26.35 5.33 35.52
CA THR A 7 -24.94 5.14 35.17
C THR A 7 -24.87 4.36 33.84
N GLY A 8 -25.35 4.96 32.76
CA GLY A 8 -25.09 4.51 31.41
C GLY A 8 -23.61 4.86 31.08
N GLY A 9 -22.69 3.92 31.31
CA GLY A 9 -21.35 4.02 30.73
C GLY A 9 -21.44 4.13 29.21
N PRO A 10 -20.49 4.81 28.55
CA PRO A 10 -20.51 4.97 27.10
C PRO A 10 -20.55 3.57 26.47
N ALA A 11 -21.59 3.31 25.67
CA ALA A 11 -21.72 2.06 24.92
C ALA A 11 -20.44 1.91 24.08
N GLN A 12 -19.63 0.90 24.36
CA GLN A 12 -18.47 0.55 23.56
C GLN A 12 -18.98 0.19 22.17
N THR A 13 -18.88 1.13 21.22
CA THR A 13 -19.27 0.90 19.85
C THR A 13 -18.30 -0.11 19.24
N THR A 14 -18.82 -1.28 18.88
CA THR A 14 -18.00 -2.36 18.31
C THR A 14 -17.49 -1.95 16.94
N LEU A 15 -16.17 -2.00 16.72
CA LEU A 15 -15.54 -1.70 15.43
C LEU A 15 -15.90 -2.75 14.37
N LEU A 16 -15.89 -4.03 14.76
CA LEU A 16 -16.13 -5.15 13.85
C LEU A 16 -17.62 -5.33 13.56
N THR A 17 -18.20 -4.33 12.91
CA THR A 17 -19.59 -4.37 12.43
C THR A 17 -19.68 -5.12 11.10
N ARG A 18 -20.85 -5.65 10.76
CA ARG A 18 -21.09 -6.33 9.49
C ARG A 18 -20.68 -5.47 8.27
N PRO A 19 -21.02 -4.16 8.18
CA PRO A 19 -20.53 -3.31 7.10
C PRO A 19 -19.00 -3.18 7.06
N PHE A 20 -18.34 -3.03 8.20
CA PHE A 20 -16.88 -2.96 8.31
C PHE A 20 -16.22 -4.25 7.78
N LEU A 21 -16.72 -5.41 8.15
CA LEU A 21 -16.22 -6.70 7.69
C LEU A 21 -16.39 -6.88 6.19
N ILE A 22 -17.51 -6.45 5.61
CA ILE A 22 -17.77 -6.51 4.16
C ILE A 22 -16.75 -5.67 3.40
N VAL A 23 -16.50 -4.42 3.82
CA VAL A 23 -15.53 -3.53 3.16
C VAL A 23 -14.10 -4.08 3.29
N THR A 24 -13.74 -4.59 4.46
CA THR A 24 -12.43 -5.22 4.69
C THR A 24 -12.24 -6.48 3.84
N ALA A 25 -13.27 -7.33 3.74
CA ALA A 25 -13.26 -8.51 2.89
C ALA A 25 -13.18 -8.15 1.40
N THR A 26 -13.93 -7.12 0.96
CA THR A 26 -13.83 -6.58 -0.41
C THR A 26 -12.39 -6.17 -0.74
N ALA A 27 -11.75 -5.41 0.15
CA ALA A 27 -10.38 -4.99 -0.01
C ALA A 27 -9.44 -6.22 -0.08
N MET A 28 -9.57 -7.17 0.84
CA MET A 28 -8.72 -8.36 0.86
C MET A 28 -8.83 -9.16 -0.44
N VAL A 29 -10.04 -9.47 -0.91
CA VAL A 29 -10.27 -10.22 -2.15
C VAL A 29 -9.74 -9.47 -3.37
N PHE A 30 -9.93 -8.15 -3.43
CA PHE A 30 -9.40 -7.31 -4.50
C PHE A 30 -7.87 -7.29 -4.50
N PHE A 31 -7.24 -7.19 -3.33
CA PHE A 31 -5.78 -7.18 -3.25
C PHE A 31 -5.15 -8.57 -3.43
N VAL A 32 -5.91 -9.67 -3.27
CA VAL A 32 -5.50 -10.99 -3.77
C VAL A 32 -5.36 -10.96 -5.30
N TYR A 33 -6.33 -10.37 -6.03
CA TYR A 33 -6.22 -10.15 -7.47
C TYR A 33 -4.94 -9.39 -7.85
N ILE A 34 -4.67 -8.26 -7.16
CA ILE A 34 -3.43 -7.49 -7.39
C ILE A 34 -2.19 -8.36 -7.14
N GLY A 35 -2.18 -9.12 -6.05
CA GLY A 35 -1.10 -10.03 -5.71
C GLY A 35 -0.89 -11.15 -6.76
N MET A 36 -1.96 -11.71 -7.31
CA MET A 36 -1.86 -12.72 -8.38
C MET A 36 -1.13 -12.19 -9.61
N LEU A 37 -1.32 -10.92 -9.95
CA LEU A 37 -0.68 -10.29 -11.11
C LEU A 37 0.82 -10.03 -10.91
N ILE A 38 1.33 -10.07 -9.68
CA ILE A 38 2.76 -9.82 -9.39
C ILE A 38 3.66 -10.84 -10.11
N PRO A 39 3.46 -12.17 -10.02
CA PRO A 39 4.23 -13.14 -10.79
C PRO A 39 3.75 -13.28 -12.25
N ILE A 40 2.44 -13.16 -12.51
CA ILE A 40 1.88 -13.40 -13.84
C ILE A 40 2.41 -12.41 -14.88
N VAL A 41 2.40 -11.11 -14.54
CA VAL A 41 2.73 -10.05 -15.51
C VAL A 41 4.21 -10.07 -15.93
N PRO A 42 5.20 -10.12 -15.01
CA PRO A 42 6.60 -10.25 -15.42
C PRO A 42 6.87 -11.48 -16.29
N LEU A 43 6.37 -12.64 -15.88
CA LEU A 43 6.58 -13.89 -16.61
C LEU A 43 5.91 -13.88 -17.98
N PHE A 44 4.76 -13.21 -18.12
CA PHE A 44 4.10 -13.03 -19.43
C PHE A 44 4.89 -12.10 -20.36
N ILE A 45 5.52 -11.05 -19.79
CA ILE A 45 6.34 -10.10 -20.56
C ILE A 45 7.63 -10.76 -21.05
N GLU A 46 8.31 -11.51 -20.22
CA GLU A 46 9.56 -12.19 -20.57
C GLU A 46 9.35 -13.39 -21.48
N GLY A 47 8.31 -14.20 -21.22
CA GLY A 47 8.02 -15.39 -22.00
C GLY A 47 7.28 -15.05 -23.30
N PRO A 48 5.93 -14.98 -23.31
CA PRO A 48 5.15 -14.80 -24.56
C PRO A 48 5.46 -13.54 -25.35
N LEU A 49 5.75 -12.41 -24.67
CA LEU A 49 6.03 -11.14 -25.35
C LEU A 49 7.52 -10.94 -25.69
N GLY A 50 8.42 -11.74 -25.12
CA GLY A 50 9.85 -11.70 -25.42
C GLY A 50 10.54 -10.39 -25.06
N LEU A 51 10.03 -9.65 -24.06
CA LEU A 51 10.56 -8.37 -23.62
C LEU A 51 11.30 -8.52 -22.27
N GLY A 52 12.26 -7.65 -22.04
CA GLY A 52 13.06 -7.68 -20.80
C GLY A 52 12.51 -6.77 -19.68
N GLU A 53 13.38 -6.50 -18.72
CA GLU A 53 13.08 -5.82 -17.46
C GLU A 53 12.49 -4.41 -17.64
N PHE A 54 12.87 -3.71 -18.71
CA PHE A 54 12.26 -2.42 -19.05
C PHE A 54 10.76 -2.55 -19.34
N GLY A 55 10.37 -3.61 -20.06
CA GLY A 55 8.94 -3.91 -20.33
C GLY A 55 8.17 -4.14 -19.04
N ILE A 56 8.74 -4.91 -18.10
CA ILE A 56 8.15 -5.12 -16.77
C ILE A 56 8.01 -3.78 -16.03
N GLY A 57 9.08 -3.02 -15.99
CA GLY A 57 9.10 -1.71 -15.32
C GLY A 57 8.07 -0.74 -15.91
N LEU A 58 7.92 -0.71 -17.23
CA LEU A 58 6.94 0.16 -17.91
C LEU A 58 5.50 -0.22 -17.56
N THR A 59 5.18 -1.53 -17.44
CA THR A 59 3.84 -1.95 -17.02
C THR A 59 3.50 -1.55 -15.59
N ILE A 60 4.47 -1.62 -14.67
CA ILE A 60 4.32 -1.13 -13.30
C ILE A 60 4.10 0.39 -13.30
N ALA A 61 4.90 1.11 -14.08
CA ALA A 61 4.82 2.56 -14.17
C ALA A 61 3.49 3.05 -14.76
N VAL A 62 2.99 2.43 -15.82
CA VAL A 62 1.70 2.77 -16.43
C VAL A 62 0.55 2.52 -15.46
N PHE A 63 0.55 1.38 -14.76
CA PHE A 63 -0.43 1.07 -13.72
C PHE A 63 -0.45 2.15 -12.62
N ALA A 64 0.72 2.47 -12.04
CA ALA A 64 0.83 3.43 -10.96
C ALA A 64 0.53 4.88 -11.43
N ALA A 65 0.98 5.27 -12.62
CA ALA A 65 0.70 6.59 -13.18
C ALA A 65 -0.80 6.79 -13.42
N SER A 66 -1.49 5.79 -13.96
CA SER A 66 -2.94 5.86 -14.18
C SER A 66 -3.71 5.96 -12.86
N ALA A 67 -3.26 5.27 -11.81
CA ALA A 67 -3.81 5.39 -10.47
C ALA A 67 -3.65 6.80 -9.91
N ILE A 68 -2.46 7.41 -10.02
CA ILE A 68 -2.20 8.80 -9.60
C ILE A 68 -3.15 9.76 -10.30
N ILE A 69 -3.25 9.67 -11.63
CA ILE A 69 -4.06 10.58 -12.45
C ILE A 69 -5.55 10.44 -12.11
N ALA A 70 -6.02 9.23 -11.84
CA ALA A 70 -7.42 8.94 -11.54
C ALA A 70 -7.86 9.44 -10.14
N ARG A 71 -7.00 9.42 -9.13
CA ARG A 71 -7.36 9.71 -7.71
C ARG A 71 -8.14 11.01 -7.50
N PRO A 72 -7.78 12.17 -8.08
CA PRO A 72 -8.53 13.41 -7.89
C PRO A 72 -9.97 13.34 -8.45
N MET A 73 -10.15 12.59 -9.54
CA MET A 73 -11.47 12.39 -10.15
C MET A 73 -12.32 11.42 -9.34
N LEU A 74 -11.71 10.37 -8.82
CA LEU A 74 -12.35 9.34 -8.00
C LEU A 74 -12.85 9.90 -6.66
N GLY A 75 -12.12 10.83 -6.05
CA GLY A 75 -12.60 11.55 -4.87
C GLY A 75 -13.92 12.28 -5.13
N ARG A 76 -13.99 13.06 -6.23
CA ARG A 76 -15.23 13.76 -6.63
C ARG A 76 -16.36 12.80 -6.98
N LEU A 77 -16.04 11.67 -7.59
CA LEU A 77 -17.02 10.62 -7.92
C LEU A 77 -17.61 9.99 -6.65
N ALA A 78 -16.74 9.75 -5.63
CA ALA A 78 -17.14 9.26 -4.31
C ALA A 78 -18.13 10.20 -3.63
N ASP A 79 -17.85 11.51 -3.67
CA ASP A 79 -18.72 12.52 -3.05
C ASP A 79 -20.09 12.60 -3.75
N ARG A 80 -20.11 12.47 -5.09
CA ARG A 80 -21.34 12.60 -5.88
C ARG A 80 -22.23 11.34 -5.86
N TYR A 81 -21.63 10.16 -6.03
CA TYR A 81 -22.36 8.91 -6.25
C TYR A 81 -22.26 7.93 -5.07
N GLY A 82 -21.46 8.28 -4.06
CA GLY A 82 -21.21 7.43 -2.90
C GLY A 82 -20.03 6.47 -3.10
N ARG A 83 -19.47 6.03 -2.00
CA ARG A 83 -18.22 5.27 -1.96
C ARG A 83 -18.35 3.82 -2.43
N ARG A 84 -19.53 3.23 -2.27
CA ARG A 84 -19.85 1.89 -2.79
C ARG A 84 -19.70 1.80 -4.31
N VAL A 85 -20.04 2.87 -5.05
CA VAL A 85 -19.90 2.92 -6.51
C VAL A 85 -18.44 2.79 -6.92
N LEU A 86 -17.51 3.37 -6.14
CA LEU A 86 -16.08 3.22 -6.38
C LEU A 86 -15.61 1.78 -6.16
N LEU A 87 -16.08 1.12 -5.10
CA LEU A 87 -15.72 -0.26 -4.82
C LEU A 87 -16.21 -1.20 -5.94
N VAL A 88 -17.50 -1.14 -6.25
CA VAL A 88 -18.12 -2.01 -7.25
C VAL A 88 -17.58 -1.69 -8.65
N GLY A 89 -17.59 -0.40 -9.04
CA GLY A 89 -17.14 0.03 -10.37
C GLY A 89 -15.65 -0.21 -10.57
N GLY A 90 -14.82 0.14 -9.60
CA GLY A 90 -13.37 -0.05 -9.65
C GLY A 90 -12.98 -1.52 -9.76
N ALA A 91 -13.57 -2.38 -8.91
CA ALA A 91 -13.31 -3.81 -8.95
C ALA A 91 -13.83 -4.46 -10.24
N SER A 92 -14.99 -4.01 -10.76
CA SER A 92 -15.53 -4.51 -12.03
C SER A 92 -14.63 -4.12 -13.22
N VAL A 93 -14.23 -2.85 -13.30
CA VAL A 93 -13.35 -2.36 -14.36
C VAL A 93 -11.99 -3.06 -14.34
N ALA A 94 -11.38 -3.20 -13.16
CA ALA A 94 -10.12 -3.91 -13.01
C ALA A 94 -10.25 -5.41 -13.34
N GLY A 95 -11.35 -6.05 -12.91
CA GLY A 95 -11.61 -7.47 -13.18
C GLY A 95 -11.84 -7.76 -14.65
N LEU A 96 -12.62 -6.92 -15.34
CA LEU A 96 -12.83 -7.05 -16.80
C LEU A 96 -11.54 -6.82 -17.57
N ALA A 97 -10.71 -5.83 -17.18
CA ALA A 97 -9.39 -5.64 -17.77
C ALA A 97 -8.45 -6.83 -17.48
N GLY A 98 -8.55 -7.44 -16.29
CA GLY A 98 -7.85 -8.68 -15.94
C GLY A 98 -8.21 -9.83 -16.87
N ILE A 99 -9.52 -10.07 -17.07
CA ILE A 99 -10.00 -11.10 -18.00
C ILE A 99 -9.59 -10.76 -19.44
N ALA A 100 -9.74 -9.50 -19.88
CA ALA A 100 -9.35 -9.09 -21.23
C ALA A 100 -7.85 -9.29 -21.49
N SER A 101 -7.01 -9.24 -20.44
CA SER A 101 -5.57 -9.50 -20.56
C SER A 101 -5.25 -10.93 -20.97
N SER A 102 -6.18 -11.89 -20.82
CA SER A 102 -6.03 -13.26 -21.32
C SER A 102 -5.94 -13.35 -22.85
N GLN A 103 -6.42 -12.32 -23.57
CA GLN A 103 -6.43 -12.28 -25.04
C GLN A 103 -5.35 -11.33 -25.61
N VAL A 104 -4.47 -10.81 -24.75
CA VAL A 104 -3.41 -9.91 -25.17
C VAL A 104 -2.31 -10.67 -25.92
N THR A 105 -2.00 -10.18 -27.13
CA THR A 105 -0.93 -10.71 -27.98
C THR A 105 0.21 -9.71 -28.19
N GLU A 106 -0.05 -8.44 -27.94
CA GLU A 106 0.88 -7.35 -28.18
C GLU A 106 1.14 -6.52 -26.91
N PHE A 107 2.35 -6.05 -26.72
CA PHE A 107 2.75 -5.33 -25.51
C PHE A 107 1.93 -4.06 -25.26
N TRP A 108 1.59 -3.28 -26.30
CA TRP A 108 0.77 -2.07 -26.14
C TRP A 108 -0.62 -2.36 -25.59
N GLN A 109 -1.21 -3.52 -25.96
CA GLN A 109 -2.50 -3.96 -25.41
C GLN A 109 -2.40 -4.20 -23.91
N LEU A 110 -1.31 -4.86 -23.46
CA LEU A 110 -1.05 -5.05 -22.04
C LEU A 110 -0.92 -3.72 -21.31
N LEU A 111 -0.21 -2.73 -21.87
CA LEU A 111 -0.09 -1.40 -21.28
C LEU A 111 -1.45 -0.72 -21.11
N VAL A 112 -2.35 -0.82 -22.11
CA VAL A 112 -3.72 -0.30 -21.99
C VAL A 112 -4.47 -0.99 -20.86
N MET A 113 -4.42 -2.32 -20.79
CA MET A 113 -5.08 -3.07 -19.70
C MET A 113 -4.51 -2.70 -18.35
N ARG A 114 -3.17 -2.56 -18.22
CA ARG A 114 -2.52 -2.11 -16.98
C ARG A 114 -2.96 -0.70 -16.57
N GLY A 115 -3.13 0.21 -17.52
CA GLY A 115 -3.67 1.55 -17.25
C GLY A 115 -5.11 1.49 -16.71
N ILE A 116 -5.98 0.68 -17.31
CA ILE A 116 -7.36 0.49 -16.86
C ILE A 116 -7.39 -0.15 -15.45
N MET A 117 -6.55 -1.16 -15.22
CA MET A 117 -6.42 -1.80 -13.89
C MET A 117 -6.00 -0.82 -12.81
N GLY A 118 -5.05 0.10 -13.11
CA GLY A 118 -4.59 1.10 -12.15
C GLY A 118 -5.69 2.09 -11.77
N VAL A 119 -6.53 2.51 -12.71
CA VAL A 119 -7.72 3.32 -12.40
C VAL A 119 -8.69 2.55 -11.49
N GLY A 120 -8.92 1.27 -11.77
CA GLY A 120 -9.77 0.41 -10.97
C GLY A 120 -9.24 0.20 -9.55
N GLU A 121 -7.92 -0.04 -9.41
CA GLU A 121 -7.25 -0.14 -8.10
C GLU A 121 -7.41 1.13 -7.28
N ALA A 122 -7.13 2.29 -7.87
CA ALA A 122 -7.27 3.57 -7.19
C ALA A 122 -8.72 3.80 -6.70
N ALA A 123 -9.72 3.39 -7.48
CA ALA A 123 -11.14 3.48 -7.10
C ALA A 123 -11.44 2.58 -5.89
N VAL A 124 -11.03 1.31 -5.93
CA VAL A 124 -11.24 0.38 -4.80
C VAL A 124 -10.50 0.86 -3.56
N PHE A 125 -9.24 1.28 -3.69
CA PHE A 125 -8.44 1.75 -2.55
C PHE A 125 -9.08 2.98 -1.89
N VAL A 126 -9.41 4.01 -2.66
CA VAL A 126 -10.04 5.24 -2.16
C VAL A 126 -11.41 4.92 -1.54
N GLY A 127 -12.24 4.11 -2.22
CA GLY A 127 -13.55 3.73 -1.73
C GLY A 127 -13.48 2.94 -0.41
N ALA A 128 -12.59 1.95 -0.31
CA ALA A 128 -12.43 1.13 0.88
C ALA A 128 -11.83 1.93 2.05
N ALA A 129 -10.74 2.66 1.83
CA ALA A 129 -10.09 3.44 2.88
C ALA A 129 -11.03 4.48 3.50
N THR A 130 -11.83 5.16 2.66
CA THR A 130 -12.80 6.15 3.15
C THR A 130 -13.96 5.49 3.89
N LEU A 131 -14.52 4.38 3.39
CA LEU A 131 -15.59 3.66 4.11
C LEU A 131 -15.10 3.10 5.45
N ILE A 132 -13.90 2.54 5.50
CA ILE A 132 -13.31 2.06 6.76
C ILE A 132 -13.17 3.22 7.77
N ALA A 133 -12.72 4.38 7.33
CA ALA A 133 -12.60 5.56 8.19
C ALA A 133 -13.95 6.04 8.72
N ASP A 134 -15.01 6.01 7.88
CA ASP A 134 -16.36 6.42 8.28
C ASP A 134 -17.06 5.40 9.18
N LEU A 135 -16.82 4.11 8.96
CA LEU A 135 -17.39 3.02 9.76
C LEU A 135 -16.66 2.85 11.10
N SER A 136 -15.49 3.47 11.26
CA SER A 136 -14.71 3.37 12.49
C SER A 136 -15.08 4.48 13.48
N PRO A 137 -15.37 4.14 14.77
CA PRO A 137 -15.51 5.12 15.82
C PRO A 137 -14.30 6.06 15.90
N ARG A 138 -14.50 7.32 16.30
CA ARG A 138 -13.41 8.33 16.29
C ARG A 138 -12.18 7.91 17.09
N ASP A 139 -12.39 7.30 18.24
CA ASP A 139 -11.35 6.77 19.14
C ASP A 139 -10.66 5.50 18.62
N ARG A 140 -11.27 4.80 17.62
CA ARG A 140 -10.77 3.53 17.05
C ARG A 140 -10.40 3.60 15.56
N ARG A 141 -10.31 4.79 14.97
CA ARG A 141 -9.96 4.97 13.53
C ARG A 141 -8.60 4.41 13.17
N ALA A 142 -7.61 4.52 14.07
CA ALA A 142 -6.28 3.94 13.86
C ALA A 142 -6.34 2.41 13.81
N GLU A 143 -7.17 1.79 14.64
CA GLU A 143 -7.40 0.35 14.64
C GLU A 143 -8.11 -0.09 13.35
N GLY A 144 -9.13 0.66 12.89
CA GLY A 144 -9.79 0.41 11.60
C GLY A 144 -8.82 0.47 10.42
N ALA A 145 -7.95 1.48 10.37
CA ALA A 145 -6.90 1.61 9.35
C ALA A 145 -5.89 0.45 9.43
N SER A 146 -5.60 -0.09 10.61
CA SER A 146 -4.76 -1.26 10.78
C SER A 146 -5.38 -2.52 10.17
N TYR A 147 -6.67 -2.79 10.42
CA TYR A 147 -7.37 -3.91 9.78
C TYR A 147 -7.42 -3.77 8.25
N PHE A 148 -7.65 -2.56 7.74
CA PHE A 148 -7.58 -2.30 6.30
C PHE A 148 -6.20 -2.61 5.73
N SER A 149 -5.14 -2.19 6.42
CA SER A 149 -3.76 -2.48 6.00
C SER A 149 -3.47 -3.98 6.00
N VAL A 150 -3.96 -4.73 7.00
CA VAL A 150 -3.82 -6.20 7.04
C VAL A 150 -4.54 -6.84 5.84
N ALA A 151 -5.75 -6.37 5.49
CA ALA A 151 -6.47 -6.87 4.31
C ALA A 151 -5.72 -6.60 3.00
N VAL A 152 -5.19 -5.37 2.82
CA VAL A 152 -4.42 -4.99 1.64
C VAL A 152 -3.14 -5.82 1.50
N PHE A 153 -2.29 -5.80 2.52
CA PHE A 153 -0.99 -6.49 2.45
C PHE A 153 -1.12 -8.01 2.56
N GLY A 154 -2.13 -8.51 3.29
CA GLY A 154 -2.47 -9.94 3.33
C GLY A 154 -2.92 -10.43 1.95
N GLY A 155 -3.77 -9.68 1.26
CA GLY A 155 -4.19 -9.99 -0.10
C GLY A 155 -3.02 -10.01 -1.09
N ILE A 156 -2.19 -8.94 -1.09
CA ILE A 156 -0.99 -8.86 -1.92
C ILE A 156 -0.04 -10.04 -1.68
N GLY A 157 0.07 -10.52 -0.44
CA GLY A 157 0.99 -11.60 -0.12
C GLY A 157 0.45 -13.00 -0.40
N ILE A 158 -0.84 -13.22 -0.27
CA ILE A 158 -1.48 -14.49 -0.59
C ILE A 158 -1.65 -14.64 -2.12
N GLY A 159 -1.91 -13.53 -2.81
CA GLY A 159 -2.18 -13.51 -4.25
C GLY A 159 -1.15 -14.23 -5.11
N PRO A 160 0.17 -14.00 -4.94
CA PRO A 160 1.19 -14.66 -5.77
C PRO A 160 1.15 -16.19 -5.69
N ILE A 161 0.74 -16.77 -4.55
CA ILE A 161 0.58 -18.22 -4.40
C ILE A 161 -0.49 -18.72 -5.38
N PHE A 162 -1.65 -18.05 -5.41
CA PHE A 162 -2.72 -18.39 -6.37
C PHE A 162 -2.31 -18.09 -7.80
N GLY A 163 -1.60 -16.98 -8.04
CA GLY A 163 -1.12 -16.57 -9.36
C GLY A 163 -0.22 -17.64 -9.98
N GLU A 164 0.78 -18.11 -9.26
CA GLU A 164 1.70 -19.14 -9.73
C GLU A 164 1.05 -20.52 -9.81
N PHE A 165 0.19 -20.89 -8.83
CA PHE A 165 -0.52 -22.15 -8.87
C PHE A 165 -1.40 -22.30 -10.14
N LEU A 166 -1.97 -21.18 -10.61
CA LEU A 166 -2.82 -21.18 -11.81
C LEU A 166 -2.03 -21.00 -13.10
N LEU A 167 -0.77 -20.56 -13.01
CA LEU A 167 0.05 -20.28 -14.18
C LEU A 167 0.51 -21.56 -14.89
N ASP A 168 0.68 -22.69 -14.18
CA ASP A 168 1.04 -24.02 -14.65
C ASP A 168 1.81 -23.98 -16.00
N ASP A 169 3.06 -23.58 -15.92
CA ASP A 169 4.12 -23.40 -16.92
C ASP A 169 3.81 -22.60 -18.22
N THR A 170 2.57 -22.51 -18.70
CA THR A 170 2.26 -21.80 -19.97
C THR A 170 0.83 -21.25 -20.06
N GLN A 171 0.00 -21.44 -19.06
CA GLN A 171 -1.43 -21.13 -19.14
C GLN A 171 -1.76 -19.70 -18.69
N PHE A 172 -1.11 -18.70 -19.27
CA PHE A 172 -1.33 -17.29 -18.94
C PHE A 172 -2.79 -16.85 -19.09
N GLU A 173 -3.49 -17.37 -20.09
CA GLU A 173 -4.93 -17.08 -20.31
C GLU A 173 -5.76 -17.41 -19.07
N ARG A 174 -5.57 -18.62 -18.51
CA ARG A 174 -6.28 -19.04 -17.29
C ARG A 174 -5.88 -18.22 -16.08
N ALA A 175 -4.59 -17.89 -15.95
CA ALA A 175 -4.08 -17.12 -14.82
C ALA A 175 -4.64 -15.68 -14.82
N PHE A 176 -4.67 -14.99 -15.98
CA PHE A 176 -5.28 -13.68 -16.12
C PHE A 176 -6.80 -13.72 -15.91
N ALA A 177 -7.49 -14.70 -16.50
CA ALA A 177 -8.94 -14.85 -16.34
C ALA A 177 -9.32 -15.11 -14.88
N ALA A 178 -8.59 -15.99 -14.20
CA ALA A 178 -8.82 -16.26 -12.77
C ALA A 178 -8.52 -15.04 -11.90
N ALA A 179 -7.42 -14.33 -12.14
CA ALA A 179 -7.13 -13.09 -11.44
C ALA A 179 -8.27 -12.09 -11.62
N GLY A 180 -8.73 -11.85 -12.85
CA GLY A 180 -9.87 -10.98 -13.12
C GLY A 180 -11.17 -11.43 -12.44
N ALA A 181 -11.40 -12.76 -12.34
CA ALA A 181 -12.54 -13.31 -11.61
C ALA A 181 -12.49 -12.98 -10.10
N PHE A 182 -11.30 -12.98 -9.47
CA PHE A 182 -11.15 -12.51 -8.08
C PHE A 182 -11.52 -11.04 -7.92
N ALA A 183 -11.15 -10.17 -8.86
CA ALA A 183 -11.58 -8.77 -8.82
C ALA A 183 -13.10 -8.63 -8.99
N LEU A 184 -13.72 -9.42 -9.88
CA LEU A 184 -15.19 -9.45 -10.02
C LEU A 184 -15.88 -10.02 -8.77
N LEU A 185 -15.28 -11.02 -8.12
CA LEU A 185 -15.75 -11.49 -6.81
C LEU A 185 -15.71 -10.37 -5.76
N ALA A 186 -14.63 -9.57 -5.74
CA ALA A 186 -14.57 -8.40 -4.87
C ALA A 186 -15.69 -7.39 -5.21
N ALA A 187 -16.01 -7.18 -6.50
CA ALA A 187 -17.14 -6.34 -6.91
C ALA A 187 -18.47 -6.88 -6.38
N VAL A 188 -18.70 -8.19 -6.45
CA VAL A 188 -19.90 -8.85 -5.91
C VAL A 188 -19.98 -8.65 -4.39
N VAL A 189 -18.88 -8.87 -3.66
CA VAL A 189 -18.84 -8.61 -2.20
C VAL A 189 -19.13 -7.14 -1.90
N ALA A 190 -18.59 -6.22 -2.70
CA ALA A 190 -18.81 -4.77 -2.57
C ALA A 190 -20.28 -4.36 -2.75
N LEU A 191 -21.11 -5.13 -3.45
CA LEU A 191 -22.54 -4.87 -3.57
C LEU A 191 -23.26 -4.85 -2.21
N PHE A 192 -22.74 -5.56 -1.22
CA PHE A 192 -23.26 -5.61 0.13
C PHE A 192 -22.67 -4.52 1.06
N ALA A 193 -21.72 -3.73 0.58
CA ALA A 193 -21.19 -2.59 1.32
C ALA A 193 -22.26 -1.48 1.45
N PRO A 194 -22.24 -0.65 2.50
CA PRO A 194 -23.19 0.44 2.65
C PRO A 194 -23.01 1.48 1.55
N ALA A 195 -24.12 1.91 0.93
CA ALA A 195 -24.09 2.92 -0.13
C ALA A 195 -23.72 4.30 0.40
N ARG A 196 -24.22 4.63 1.59
CA ARG A 196 -23.94 5.85 2.34
C ARG A 196 -23.83 5.47 3.82
N VAL A 197 -22.84 6.04 4.49
CA VAL A 197 -22.71 5.97 5.95
C VAL A 197 -23.12 7.35 6.45
N ALA A 198 -24.17 7.42 7.27
CA ALA A 198 -24.46 8.64 8.01
C ALA A 198 -23.27 8.87 8.96
N PRO A 199 -22.74 10.10 9.08
CA PRO A 199 -21.73 10.40 10.08
C PRO A 199 -22.23 9.93 11.45
N LEU A 200 -21.41 9.19 12.19
CA LEU A 200 -21.76 8.64 13.50
C LEU A 200 -22.04 9.71 14.56
N ASP A 201 -21.75 10.97 14.26
CA ASP A 201 -22.05 12.11 15.12
C ASP A 201 -22.60 13.27 14.29
N THR A 202 -23.85 13.60 14.52
CA THR A 202 -24.50 14.86 14.16
C THR A 202 -24.05 15.96 15.13
N VAL A 203 -22.78 16.33 15.12
CA VAL A 203 -22.32 17.51 15.85
C VAL A 203 -21.45 18.35 14.92
N ASP A 204 -21.98 19.55 14.65
CA ASP A 204 -21.42 20.66 13.88
C ASP A 204 -21.16 20.43 12.38
N GLU A 205 -22.22 20.63 11.59
CA GLU A 205 -22.15 21.02 10.18
C GLU A 205 -21.22 22.24 9.93
N THR A 206 -20.87 22.98 10.96
CA THR A 206 -19.97 24.13 10.92
C THR A 206 -18.50 23.74 10.63
N ILE A 207 -18.08 22.50 10.95
CA ILE A 207 -16.71 22.02 10.66
C ILE A 207 -16.65 21.30 9.31
N ALA A 208 -17.73 20.63 8.91
CA ALA A 208 -17.81 19.97 7.58
C ALA A 208 -18.02 20.99 6.44
N SER A 209 -18.54 22.17 6.76
CA SER A 209 -18.76 23.30 5.86
C SER A 209 -17.63 24.32 5.88
N ALA A 210 -16.45 24.03 6.37
CA ALA A 210 -15.27 24.79 6.00
C ALA A 210 -15.04 24.55 4.51
N ALA A 211 -15.83 25.28 3.70
CA ALA A 211 -15.56 25.46 2.28
C ALA A 211 -14.09 25.77 2.13
N PRO A 212 -13.42 25.24 1.11
CA PRO A 212 -12.01 25.50 0.91
C PRO A 212 -11.81 27.01 0.89
N ALA A 213 -11.01 27.50 1.85
CA ALA A 213 -10.55 28.88 1.77
C ALA A 213 -10.10 29.11 0.33
N SER A 214 -10.65 30.14 -0.33
CA SER A 214 -10.47 30.48 -1.72
C SER A 214 -9.05 30.98 -2.00
N GLY A 215 -8.08 30.11 -1.80
CA GLY A 215 -6.69 30.27 -2.19
C GLY A 215 -6.30 29.05 -3.02
N ARG A 216 -5.51 29.24 -4.06
CA ARG A 216 -4.91 28.15 -4.85
C ARG A 216 -4.24 27.16 -3.91
N ARG A 217 -4.96 26.12 -3.47
CA ARG A 217 -4.35 25.05 -2.67
C ARG A 217 -3.22 24.44 -3.49
N LYS A 218 -2.04 24.36 -2.91
CA LYS A 218 -0.92 23.60 -3.49
C LYS A 218 -1.40 22.16 -3.76
N ILE A 219 -0.92 21.57 -4.83
CA ILE A 219 -1.30 20.20 -5.24
C ILE A 219 -1.05 19.19 -4.11
N MET A 220 0.00 19.41 -3.31
CA MET A 220 0.42 18.55 -2.21
C MET A 220 0.56 19.33 -0.90
N HIS A 221 0.21 18.68 0.21
CA HIS A 221 0.42 19.23 1.55
C HIS A 221 1.91 19.24 1.91
N PRO A 222 2.48 20.38 2.38
CA PRO A 222 3.92 20.47 2.69
C PRO A 222 4.43 19.42 3.69
N ALA A 223 3.63 19.09 4.73
CA ALA A 223 3.98 18.08 5.73
C ALA A 223 4.12 16.66 5.14
N ALA A 224 3.50 16.39 3.97
CA ALA A 224 3.52 15.08 3.32
C ALA A 224 4.74 14.90 2.39
N VAL A 225 5.33 15.99 1.88
CA VAL A 225 6.33 15.91 0.81
C VAL A 225 7.56 15.11 1.24
N MET A 226 8.24 15.51 2.33
CA MET A 226 9.46 14.82 2.75
C MET A 226 9.21 13.40 3.26
N PRO A 227 8.22 13.12 4.14
CA PRO A 227 7.87 11.74 4.48
C PRO A 227 7.48 10.92 3.23
N GLY A 228 6.77 11.54 2.29
CA GLY A 228 6.38 10.91 1.03
C GLY A 228 7.58 10.54 0.15
N VAL A 229 8.57 11.41 -0.01
CA VAL A 229 9.79 11.10 -0.78
C VAL A 229 10.56 9.95 -0.14
N VAL A 230 10.65 9.91 1.20
CA VAL A 230 11.28 8.77 1.92
C VAL A 230 10.46 7.50 1.71
N LEU A 231 9.11 7.57 1.73
CA LEU A 231 8.25 6.44 1.39
C LEU A 231 8.51 5.96 -0.04
N ALA A 232 8.52 6.89 -1.00
CA ALA A 232 8.74 6.57 -2.42
C ALA A 232 10.07 5.86 -2.65
N SER A 233 11.13 6.22 -1.93
CA SER A 233 12.43 5.54 -2.03
C SER A 233 12.35 4.07 -1.57
N GLY A 234 11.63 3.80 -0.48
CA GLY A 234 11.41 2.42 0.00
C GLY A 234 10.50 1.61 -0.92
N VAL A 235 9.46 2.24 -1.50
CA VAL A 235 8.56 1.59 -2.47
C VAL A 235 9.30 1.31 -3.78
N ALA A 236 10.11 2.24 -4.27
CA ALA A 236 10.96 2.00 -5.45
C ALA A 236 11.91 0.81 -5.23
N ALA A 237 12.52 0.73 -4.06
CA ALA A 237 13.34 -0.41 -3.68
C ALA A 237 12.53 -1.73 -3.64
N PHE A 238 11.32 -1.70 -3.05
CA PHE A 238 10.44 -2.87 -3.04
C PHE A 238 9.97 -3.30 -4.44
N SER A 239 9.81 -2.35 -5.36
CA SER A 239 9.43 -2.66 -6.75
C SER A 239 10.43 -3.57 -7.44
N THR A 240 11.72 -3.53 -7.08
CA THR A 240 12.73 -4.45 -7.63
C THR A 240 12.48 -5.89 -7.17
N PHE A 241 12.09 -6.08 -5.90
CA PHE A 241 11.72 -7.39 -5.39
C PHE A 241 10.50 -7.94 -6.15
N GLY A 242 9.42 -7.16 -6.24
CA GLY A 242 8.20 -7.58 -6.93
C GLY A 242 8.40 -7.86 -8.43
N ALA A 243 9.22 -7.05 -9.09
CA ALA A 243 9.46 -7.16 -10.54
C ALA A 243 10.38 -8.35 -10.92
N PHE A 244 11.45 -8.57 -10.14
CA PHE A 244 12.51 -9.48 -10.60
C PHE A 244 12.47 -10.85 -9.90
N ILE A 245 11.93 -10.97 -8.69
CA ILE A 245 11.89 -12.25 -7.96
C ILE A 245 11.20 -13.38 -8.75
N PRO A 246 10.09 -13.16 -9.48
CA PRO A 246 9.41 -14.25 -10.18
C PRO A 246 10.33 -14.99 -11.16
N ASP A 247 11.13 -14.27 -11.91
CA ASP A 247 12.06 -14.86 -12.87
C ASP A 247 13.41 -15.19 -12.24
N TYR A 248 13.99 -14.29 -11.45
CA TYR A 248 15.28 -14.51 -10.78
C TYR A 248 15.29 -15.77 -9.90
N SER A 249 14.16 -16.10 -9.26
CA SER A 249 14.05 -17.33 -8.47
C SER A 249 14.25 -18.59 -9.33
N ARG A 250 13.76 -18.58 -10.57
CA ARG A 250 13.94 -19.68 -11.53
C ARG A 250 15.39 -19.78 -11.99
N GLU A 251 16.05 -18.64 -12.27
CA GLU A 251 17.49 -18.59 -12.58
C GLU A 251 18.35 -19.22 -11.47
N VAL A 252 17.96 -19.02 -10.20
CA VAL A 252 18.67 -19.56 -9.03
C VAL A 252 18.31 -21.02 -8.73
N GLY A 253 17.33 -21.60 -9.46
CA GLY A 253 16.93 -23.01 -9.32
C GLY A 253 15.71 -23.25 -8.39
N LEU A 254 14.94 -22.22 -8.08
CA LEU A 254 13.65 -22.37 -7.39
C LEU A 254 12.52 -22.30 -8.42
N ALA A 255 11.74 -23.38 -8.54
CA ALA A 255 10.71 -23.52 -9.57
C ALA A 255 9.62 -22.44 -9.50
N THR A 256 9.27 -21.96 -8.29
CA THR A 256 8.17 -21.01 -8.09
C THR A 256 8.56 -19.93 -7.07
N SER A 257 8.09 -18.70 -7.28
CA SER A 257 8.32 -17.56 -6.36
C SER A 257 7.23 -17.35 -5.32
N GLY A 258 6.07 -18.01 -5.47
CA GLY A 258 4.91 -17.82 -4.59
C GLY A 258 5.21 -18.04 -3.11
N GLY A 259 6.06 -19.02 -2.79
CA GLY A 259 6.54 -19.24 -1.43
C GLY A 259 7.35 -18.06 -0.87
N LEU A 260 8.13 -17.38 -1.71
CA LEU A 260 8.92 -16.20 -1.31
C LEU A 260 8.01 -15.01 -0.99
N PHE A 261 6.99 -14.79 -1.81
CA PHE A 261 5.96 -13.77 -1.52
C PHE A 261 5.12 -14.12 -0.28
N ALA A 262 4.84 -15.41 -0.06
CA ALA A 262 4.19 -15.87 1.17
C ALA A 262 5.06 -15.58 2.41
N ALA A 263 6.35 -15.87 2.36
CA ALA A 263 7.30 -15.59 3.44
C ALA A 263 7.39 -14.07 3.70
N TYR A 264 7.51 -13.25 2.65
CA TYR A 264 7.44 -11.79 2.73
C TYR A 264 6.17 -11.31 3.43
N SER A 265 5.01 -11.79 2.97
CA SER A 265 3.72 -11.34 3.48
C SER A 265 3.47 -11.80 4.90
N LEU A 266 3.72 -13.07 5.19
CA LEU A 266 3.59 -13.63 6.55
C LEU A 266 4.46 -12.85 7.54
N THR A 267 5.72 -12.59 7.18
CA THR A 267 6.63 -11.80 7.99
C THR A 267 6.09 -10.38 8.19
N SER A 268 5.62 -9.73 7.12
CA SER A 268 5.05 -8.38 7.20
C SER A 268 3.82 -8.32 8.11
N VAL A 269 2.93 -9.31 8.03
CA VAL A 269 1.73 -9.42 8.88
C VAL A 269 2.11 -9.69 10.33
N LEU A 270 3.00 -10.65 10.59
CA LEU A 270 3.47 -10.95 11.94
C LEU A 270 4.14 -9.75 12.61
N VAL A 271 5.02 -9.06 11.88
CA VAL A 271 5.66 -7.82 12.38
C VAL A 271 4.62 -6.73 12.68
N ARG A 272 3.56 -6.60 11.88
CA ARG A 272 2.46 -5.63 12.14
C ARG A 272 1.62 -6.01 13.35
N ILE A 273 1.35 -7.30 13.56
CA ILE A 273 0.57 -7.77 14.71
C ILE A 273 1.37 -7.63 16.02
N PHE A 274 2.59 -8.18 16.05
CA PHE A 274 3.40 -8.22 17.26
C PHE A 274 4.24 -6.97 17.48
N GLY A 275 4.57 -6.26 16.42
CA GLY A 275 5.37 -5.03 16.43
C GLY A 275 4.56 -3.74 16.29
N ALA A 276 3.22 -3.78 16.40
CA ALA A 276 2.35 -2.61 16.19
C ALA A 276 2.76 -1.38 17.03
N THR A 277 3.17 -1.59 18.29
CA THR A 277 3.61 -0.53 19.21
C THR A 277 5.09 -0.18 19.06
N LEU A 278 5.86 -0.93 18.27
CA LEU A 278 7.30 -0.74 18.17
C LEU A 278 7.68 0.61 17.54
N PRO A 279 7.01 1.11 16.48
CA PRO A 279 7.27 2.45 15.93
C PRO A 279 7.05 3.56 16.96
N GLU A 280 6.03 3.43 17.81
CA GLU A 280 5.74 4.40 18.87
C GLU A 280 6.82 4.41 19.95
N ARG A 281 7.29 3.21 20.37
CA ARG A 281 8.35 3.07 21.40
C ARG A 281 9.72 3.50 20.91
N LEU A 282 10.07 3.19 19.67
CA LEU A 282 11.38 3.50 19.09
C LEU A 282 11.48 4.95 18.59
N GLY A 283 10.34 5.57 18.33
CA GLY A 283 10.24 6.82 17.60
C GLY A 283 10.39 6.66 16.08
N PRO A 284 9.83 7.61 15.31
CA PRO A 284 9.71 7.47 13.86
C PRO A 284 11.05 7.37 13.15
N ARG A 285 12.09 8.07 13.63
CA ARG A 285 13.42 8.02 13.03
C ARG A 285 14.03 6.62 13.08
N ARG A 286 13.98 5.95 14.24
CA ARG A 286 14.53 4.61 14.41
C ARG A 286 13.70 3.57 13.67
N ALA A 287 12.37 3.68 13.73
CA ALA A 287 11.47 2.77 13.03
C ALA A 287 11.68 2.80 11.51
N VAL A 288 11.77 3.98 10.89
CA VAL A 288 12.05 4.10 9.45
C VAL A 288 13.50 3.70 9.12
N THR A 289 14.47 3.94 10.02
CA THR A 289 15.86 3.45 9.81
C THR A 289 15.89 1.92 9.78
N ILE A 290 15.17 1.25 10.68
CA ILE A 290 15.04 -0.22 10.68
C ILE A 290 14.34 -0.68 9.40
N ALA A 291 13.24 -0.01 9.00
CA ALA A 291 12.49 -0.35 7.81
C ALA A 291 13.36 -0.33 6.53
N LEU A 292 13.99 0.80 6.25
CA LEU A 292 14.84 0.94 5.08
C LEU A 292 16.13 0.11 5.18
N GLY A 293 16.68 -0.04 6.39
CA GLY A 293 17.86 -0.85 6.64
C GLY A 293 17.63 -2.34 6.39
N THR A 294 16.53 -2.90 6.88
CA THR A 294 16.18 -4.30 6.63
C THR A 294 15.83 -4.55 5.18
N LEU A 295 15.08 -3.64 4.53
CA LEU A 295 14.80 -3.71 3.10
C LEU A 295 16.10 -3.69 2.28
N MET A 296 17.02 -2.79 2.61
CA MET A 296 18.35 -2.70 1.99
C MET A 296 19.16 -3.99 2.13
N ILE A 297 19.19 -4.57 3.34
CA ILE A 297 19.88 -5.83 3.61
C ILE A 297 19.29 -6.95 2.75
N GLY A 298 17.95 -7.09 2.71
CA GLY A 298 17.30 -8.09 1.87
C GLY A 298 17.68 -7.98 0.40
N LEU A 299 17.62 -6.77 -0.16
CA LEU A 299 18.00 -6.53 -1.56
C LEU A 299 19.49 -6.74 -1.82
N ALA A 300 20.36 -6.38 -0.87
CA ALA A 300 21.80 -6.64 -0.98
C ALA A 300 22.12 -8.14 -0.96
N ILE A 301 21.41 -8.92 -0.17
CA ILE A 301 21.54 -10.39 -0.17
C ILE A 301 21.19 -10.95 -1.56
N LEU A 302 20.08 -10.50 -2.18
CA LEU A 302 19.69 -10.92 -3.53
C LEU A 302 20.73 -10.53 -4.59
N ALA A 303 21.33 -9.35 -4.45
CA ALA A 303 22.32 -8.86 -5.37
C ALA A 303 23.67 -9.61 -5.29
N ILE A 304 24.02 -10.15 -4.11
CA ILE A 304 25.36 -10.70 -3.85
C ILE A 304 25.36 -12.24 -3.84
N VAL A 305 24.28 -12.86 -3.32
CA VAL A 305 24.26 -14.29 -3.02
C VAL A 305 23.17 -15.01 -3.84
N PRO A 306 23.52 -15.58 -5.02
CA PRO A 306 22.56 -16.26 -5.89
C PRO A 306 22.30 -17.71 -5.42
N THR A 307 21.62 -17.86 -4.27
CA THR A 307 21.26 -19.18 -3.73
C THR A 307 19.80 -19.20 -3.27
N VAL A 308 19.17 -20.37 -3.31
CA VAL A 308 17.78 -20.56 -2.86
C VAL A 308 17.60 -20.12 -1.40
N ALA A 309 18.57 -20.41 -0.54
CA ALA A 309 18.53 -19.99 0.86
C ALA A 309 18.53 -18.45 1.01
N ALA A 310 19.32 -17.77 0.17
CA ALA A 310 19.37 -16.30 0.15
C ALA A 310 18.04 -15.67 -0.28
N LEU A 311 17.30 -16.29 -1.23
CA LEU A 311 15.95 -15.83 -1.63
C LEU A 311 14.98 -15.83 -0.43
N TRP A 312 14.97 -16.89 0.37
CA TRP A 312 14.11 -16.99 1.56
C TRP A 312 14.49 -15.98 2.65
N VAL A 313 15.78 -15.87 2.96
CA VAL A 313 16.27 -14.90 3.95
C VAL A 313 15.96 -13.48 3.52
N ALA A 314 16.21 -13.13 2.24
CA ALA A 314 15.92 -11.83 1.70
C ALA A 314 14.42 -11.49 1.77
N SER A 315 13.53 -12.44 1.45
CA SER A 315 12.08 -12.26 1.53
C SER A 315 11.62 -11.89 2.95
N ILE A 316 12.22 -12.49 3.97
CA ILE A 316 11.95 -12.15 5.38
C ILE A 316 12.41 -10.71 5.68
N PHE A 317 13.63 -10.33 5.27
CA PHE A 317 14.14 -8.97 5.50
C PHE A 317 13.30 -7.91 4.78
N VAL A 318 12.89 -8.17 3.54
CA VAL A 318 11.98 -7.32 2.77
C VAL A 318 10.62 -7.18 3.48
N GLY A 319 10.10 -8.29 4.03
CA GLY A 319 8.85 -8.30 4.81
C GLY A 319 8.92 -7.43 6.06
N ILE A 320 10.00 -7.50 6.83
CA ILE A 320 10.23 -6.63 8.01
C ILE A 320 10.27 -5.16 7.56
N GLY A 321 11.02 -4.86 6.50
CA GLY A 321 11.19 -3.50 5.99
C GLY A 321 9.87 -2.86 5.59
N MET A 322 9.07 -3.56 4.80
CA MET A 322 7.78 -3.06 4.31
C MET A 322 6.72 -2.97 5.41
N ALA A 323 6.84 -3.76 6.48
CA ALA A 323 5.91 -3.69 7.61
C ALA A 323 5.95 -2.32 8.31
N PHE A 324 7.11 -1.71 8.48
CA PHE A 324 7.29 -0.46 9.22
C PHE A 324 7.35 0.79 8.33
N ASN A 325 7.69 0.66 7.04
CA ASN A 325 7.96 1.80 6.16
C ASN A 325 6.76 2.76 6.07
N TYR A 326 5.60 2.25 5.66
CA TYR A 326 4.40 3.06 5.47
C TYR A 326 3.84 3.63 6.79
N PRO A 327 3.57 2.83 7.85
CA PRO A 327 2.90 3.36 9.04
C PRO A 327 3.75 4.37 9.81
N SER A 328 5.08 4.19 9.87
CA SER A 328 5.96 5.12 10.58
C SER A 328 6.05 6.48 9.90
N LEU A 329 6.07 6.51 8.57
CA LEU A 329 6.10 7.75 7.78
C LEU A 329 4.74 8.44 7.73
N LEU A 330 3.64 7.66 7.73
CA LEU A 330 2.29 8.20 7.84
C LEU A 330 2.10 8.90 9.18
N ALA A 331 2.52 8.29 10.29
CA ALA A 331 2.46 8.91 11.61
C ALA A 331 3.22 10.25 11.66
N LEU A 332 4.43 10.32 11.07
CA LEU A 332 5.18 11.58 10.94
C LEU A 332 4.41 12.64 10.14
N THR A 333 3.75 12.24 9.07
CA THR A 333 2.97 13.15 8.23
C THR A 333 1.78 13.72 8.98
N VAL A 334 1.04 12.85 9.68
CA VAL A 334 -0.14 13.22 10.47
C VAL A 334 0.24 14.14 11.63
N ASN A 335 1.33 13.85 12.34
CA ASN A 335 1.79 14.65 13.48
C ASN A 335 2.28 16.06 13.07
N ARG A 336 2.66 16.25 11.81
CA ARG A 336 3.12 17.54 11.27
C ARG A 336 2.01 18.36 10.59
N ALA A 337 0.85 17.77 10.40
CA ALA A 337 -0.31 18.43 9.81
C ALA A 337 -1.22 19.00 10.92
N SER A 338 -1.85 20.16 10.66
CA SER A 338 -2.93 20.65 11.52
C SER A 338 -4.13 19.73 11.47
N ASP A 339 -4.98 19.73 12.50
CA ASP A 339 -6.18 18.90 12.56
C ASP A 339 -7.10 19.10 11.34
N SER A 340 -7.22 20.33 10.87
CA SER A 340 -8.01 20.70 9.68
C SER A 340 -7.43 20.17 8.38
N ASP A 341 -6.10 19.95 8.30
CA ASP A 341 -5.42 19.56 7.08
C ASP A 341 -5.00 18.08 7.03
N ARG A 342 -5.27 17.32 8.11
CA ARG A 342 -4.87 15.90 8.20
C ARG A 342 -5.31 15.05 7.01
N ALA A 343 -6.56 15.18 6.59
CA ALA A 343 -7.07 14.41 5.46
C ALA A 343 -6.31 14.75 4.16
N TRP A 344 -6.01 16.04 3.92
CA TRP A 344 -5.23 16.47 2.77
C TRP A 344 -3.78 15.99 2.85
N ALA A 345 -3.16 16.03 4.04
CA ALA A 345 -1.81 15.54 4.26
C ALA A 345 -1.71 14.01 4.01
N ILE A 346 -2.67 13.22 4.52
CA ILE A 346 -2.74 11.77 4.29
C ILE A 346 -2.90 11.46 2.81
N SER A 347 -3.84 12.12 2.13
CA SER A 347 -4.06 11.95 0.69
C SER A 347 -2.82 12.29 -0.12
N SER A 348 -2.14 13.39 0.22
CA SER A 348 -0.88 13.78 -0.43
C SER A 348 0.24 12.77 -0.18
N PHE A 349 0.33 12.23 1.04
CA PHE A 349 1.35 11.25 1.40
C PHE A 349 1.16 9.92 0.68
N THR A 350 -0.07 9.43 0.59
CA THR A 350 -0.36 8.13 -0.08
C THR A 350 -0.01 8.14 -1.56
N MET A 351 -0.07 9.29 -2.25
CA MET A 351 0.34 9.40 -3.66
C MET A 351 1.81 9.04 -3.89
N PHE A 352 2.66 9.20 -2.88
CA PHE A 352 4.08 8.86 -3.00
C PHE A 352 4.34 7.35 -3.07
N PHE A 353 3.37 6.51 -2.72
CA PHE A 353 3.46 5.08 -2.95
C PHE A 353 3.52 4.78 -4.45
N GLU A 354 2.62 5.37 -5.23
CA GLU A 354 2.62 5.21 -6.69
C GLU A 354 3.80 5.91 -7.35
N VAL A 355 4.20 7.09 -6.84
CA VAL A 355 5.40 7.78 -7.33
C VAL A 355 6.63 6.88 -7.17
N GLY A 356 6.78 6.19 -6.03
CA GLY A 356 7.83 5.22 -5.81
C GLY A 356 7.76 4.04 -6.77
N SER A 357 6.55 3.52 -7.04
CA SER A 357 6.33 2.42 -7.99
C SER A 357 6.66 2.82 -9.43
N VAL A 358 6.27 4.03 -9.87
CA VAL A 358 6.63 4.57 -11.19
C VAL A 358 8.14 4.69 -11.32
N PHE A 359 8.79 5.29 -10.31
CA PHE A 359 10.24 5.47 -10.32
C PHE A 359 10.97 4.12 -10.32
N GLY A 360 10.58 3.20 -9.44
CA GLY A 360 11.14 1.86 -9.36
C GLY A 360 10.98 1.08 -10.68
N GLY A 361 9.77 1.11 -11.26
CA GLY A 361 9.52 0.45 -12.53
C GLY A 361 10.37 0.99 -13.67
N LEU A 362 10.34 2.30 -13.92
CA LEU A 362 11.02 2.90 -15.08
C LEU A 362 12.55 2.91 -14.92
N PHE A 363 13.06 3.44 -13.81
CA PHE A 363 14.48 3.67 -13.68
C PHE A 363 15.24 2.40 -13.29
N ILE A 364 14.69 1.62 -12.35
CA ILE A 364 15.40 0.40 -11.94
C ILE A 364 15.16 -0.72 -12.96
N GLY A 365 13.97 -0.81 -13.57
CA GLY A 365 13.72 -1.72 -14.69
C GLY A 365 14.62 -1.42 -15.89
N GLY A 366 14.76 -0.14 -16.28
CA GLY A 366 15.69 0.29 -17.33
C GLY A 366 17.15 0.02 -16.99
N PHE A 367 17.55 0.21 -15.73
CA PHE A 367 18.90 -0.11 -15.28
C PHE A 367 19.15 -1.63 -15.33
N ALA A 368 18.23 -2.44 -14.82
CA ALA A 368 18.35 -3.90 -14.82
C ALA A 368 18.42 -4.49 -16.24
N GLN A 369 17.73 -3.88 -17.22
CA GLN A 369 17.81 -4.27 -18.63
C GLN A 369 19.26 -4.24 -19.19
N VAL A 370 20.09 -3.32 -18.66
CA VAL A 370 21.49 -3.17 -19.12
C VAL A 370 22.46 -4.03 -18.31
N VAL A 371 22.25 -4.14 -16.99
CA VAL A 371 23.23 -4.75 -16.07
C VAL A 371 22.81 -6.12 -15.54
N GLY A 372 21.60 -6.58 -15.91
CA GLY A 372 21.01 -7.83 -15.42
C GLY A 372 20.26 -7.67 -14.09
N LYS A 373 19.34 -8.61 -13.81
CA LYS A 373 18.43 -8.60 -12.66
C LYS A 373 19.17 -8.63 -11.32
N GLN A 374 20.16 -9.51 -11.19
CA GLN A 374 20.97 -9.62 -9.98
C GLN A 374 21.60 -8.28 -9.61
N THR A 375 22.25 -7.62 -10.57
CA THR A 375 22.83 -6.28 -10.37
C THR A 375 21.72 -5.22 -10.21
N GLY A 376 20.56 -5.40 -10.82
CA GLY A 376 19.40 -4.53 -10.69
C GLY A 376 18.91 -4.36 -9.24
N PHE A 377 19.07 -5.38 -8.39
CA PHE A 377 18.75 -5.27 -6.95
C PHE A 377 19.60 -4.20 -6.25
N PHE A 378 20.82 -3.89 -6.72
CA PHE A 378 21.61 -2.77 -6.20
C PHE A 378 20.94 -1.41 -6.46
N GLY A 379 20.14 -1.28 -7.51
CA GLY A 379 19.31 -0.09 -7.73
C GLY A 379 18.35 0.14 -6.56
N GLY A 380 17.73 -0.94 -6.05
CA GLY A 380 16.91 -0.88 -4.84
C GLY A 380 17.71 -0.54 -3.58
N VAL A 381 18.93 -1.07 -3.44
CA VAL A 381 19.84 -0.71 -2.34
C VAL A 381 20.15 0.79 -2.36
N VAL A 382 20.46 1.36 -3.53
CA VAL A 382 20.70 2.81 -3.69
C VAL A 382 19.47 3.62 -3.30
N CYS A 383 18.26 3.20 -3.68
CA CYS A 383 17.03 3.86 -3.25
C CYS A 383 16.88 3.86 -1.73
N CYS A 384 17.17 2.75 -1.05
CA CYS A 384 17.15 2.69 0.41
C CYS A 384 18.20 3.64 1.04
N LEU A 385 19.42 3.72 0.49
CA LEU A 385 20.45 4.64 0.95
C LEU A 385 20.02 6.10 0.80
N VAL A 386 19.42 6.46 -0.35
CA VAL A 386 18.84 7.80 -0.56
C VAL A 386 17.76 8.09 0.46
N GLY A 387 16.84 7.15 0.70
CA GLY A 387 15.81 7.28 1.73
C GLY A 387 16.39 7.48 3.14
N LEU A 388 17.40 6.70 3.52
CA LEU A 388 18.10 6.85 4.81
C LEU A 388 18.83 8.20 4.93
N TYR A 389 19.47 8.66 3.85
CA TYR A 389 20.09 9.98 3.81
C TYR A 389 19.05 11.09 4.03
N LEU A 390 17.95 11.07 3.28
CA LEU A 390 16.88 12.04 3.40
C LEU A 390 16.22 12.01 4.80
N LEU A 391 16.00 10.82 5.35
CA LEU A 391 15.49 10.64 6.70
C LEU A 391 16.40 11.31 7.73
N ARG A 392 17.70 11.05 7.66
CA ARG A 392 18.66 11.48 8.67
C ARG A 392 18.98 12.96 8.63
N PHE A 393 19.04 13.54 7.43
CA PHE A 393 19.56 14.91 7.25
C PHE A 393 18.49 15.94 6.91
N LYS A 394 17.33 15.50 6.38
CA LYS A 394 16.28 16.42 5.93
C LYS A 394 14.95 16.25 6.67
N LEU A 395 14.53 15.00 6.94
CA LEU A 395 13.23 14.73 7.53
C LEU A 395 13.29 14.79 9.08
N VAL A 396 14.15 14.00 9.70
CA VAL A 396 14.30 13.91 11.17
C VAL A 396 15.79 14.02 11.54
N PRO A 397 16.37 15.23 11.51
CA PRO A 397 17.76 15.43 11.94
C PRO A 397 17.97 15.02 13.41
N ALA A 398 19.21 14.74 13.79
CA ALA A 398 19.54 14.45 15.18
C ALA A 398 19.21 15.67 16.06
N GLY A 399 18.53 15.43 17.19
CA GLY A 399 18.11 16.50 18.11
C GLY A 399 16.79 17.19 17.77
N SER A 400 16.10 16.79 16.66
CA SER A 400 14.74 17.27 16.40
C SER A 400 13.73 16.67 17.40
N PRO A 401 12.59 17.34 17.69
CA PRO A 401 11.54 16.80 18.56
C PRO A 401 11.06 15.41 18.13
N ASP A 402 11.06 15.14 16.83
CA ASP A 402 10.64 13.86 16.24
C ASP A 402 11.73 12.76 16.33
N SER A 403 12.91 13.04 16.89
CA SER A 403 14.02 12.07 16.97
C SER A 403 13.97 11.15 18.19
N GLY A 404 13.11 11.45 19.19
CA GLY A 404 12.97 10.72 20.45
C GLY A 404 11.83 9.69 20.48
N PRO A 405 11.74 8.86 21.52
CA PRO A 405 10.57 8.04 21.80
C PRO A 405 9.36 8.91 22.03
N SER A 406 8.24 8.47 21.47
CA SER A 406 7.03 9.21 21.17
C SER A 406 6.52 10.28 22.15
N TYR A 407 5.91 11.27 21.55
CA TYR A 407 5.19 12.43 22.07
C TYR A 407 4.20 12.15 23.22
N GLN A 408 3.71 10.94 23.41
CA GLN A 408 2.81 10.58 24.52
C GLN A 408 3.50 10.61 25.89
N THR A 409 4.80 10.35 25.96
CA THR A 409 5.56 10.45 27.22
C THR A 409 5.75 11.91 27.63
N ALA A 410 5.77 12.85 26.70
CA ALA A 410 5.89 14.28 26.98
C ALA A 410 4.60 14.90 27.51
N MET A 411 3.42 14.40 27.09
CA MET A 411 2.13 14.87 27.61
C MET A 411 1.82 14.35 29.02
N THR A 412 2.37 13.20 29.40
CA THR A 412 2.20 12.64 30.74
C THR A 412 3.15 13.28 31.75
N GLN A 413 4.16 14.05 31.31
CA GLN A 413 5.15 14.75 32.15
C GLN A 413 4.97 16.27 32.16
N ALA A 414 3.93 16.82 31.52
CA ALA A 414 3.61 18.23 31.74
C ALA A 414 3.15 18.40 33.18
N PRO A 415 3.83 19.23 33.98
CA PRO A 415 3.37 19.49 35.33
C PRO A 415 1.97 20.08 35.28
N VAL A 416 1.03 19.44 35.98
CA VAL A 416 -0.26 20.04 36.30
C VAL A 416 0.05 21.36 36.96
N ALA A 417 -0.20 22.47 36.25
CA ALA A 417 -0.11 23.79 36.87
C ALA A 417 -1.03 23.78 38.08
N ALA A 418 -0.44 23.85 39.24
CA ALA A 418 -1.17 24.06 40.48
C ALA A 418 -1.64 25.52 40.46
N ASP A 419 -2.97 25.68 40.42
CA ASP A 419 -3.70 26.86 40.85
C ASP A 419 -4.46 26.53 42.13
#